data_3844556c77b54f1391625341ba5e6c1f
#
_entry.id   3844556c77b54f1391625341ba5e6c1f
#
_cell.length_a   1.000
_cell.length_b   1.000
_cell.length_c   1.000
_cell.angle_alpha   90.00
_cell.angle_beta   90.00
_cell.angle_gamma   90.00
#
_symmetry.space_group_name_H-M   'P 1'
#
loop_
_entity.id
_entity.type
_entity.pdbx_description
1 polymer ?
#
loop_
_entity_poly.entity_id
_entity_poly.type
_entity_poly.pdbx_seq_one_letter_code
_entity_poly.pdbx_strand_id
1 'polypeptide(L)'
;MEPSESTTRELTLEEAVSFAILLQKNEQLDEAHAVYRRVLEAAPDHPRALHYAGLLAHQQGRNGEALALIERSLALAPDQADWCSNRGVVLQSDGRLDAAIESYRRAIAIDPGHANAHNNLGVLLRATGRPVEAEAAYRAAIGLNPEHIDAYTNLGILLNGLQRTEEAAACYCKVITLRPKYREARKLLALAHCTLGEFGKAAEIFEQWLAEEPDDPIARHMLAACTGRNVPARAANGFVQATFDSFAASFEAKLATLSYRAPALVAAMLEDAGLAPSQRLDVLDAGCGTGLCGALVAPFARRLIGVDLSDGMLAHARDKAVYHALIRAELTEYAGANNDAFDLIVSADTLVYFGELKGIVAAFVRALRPRGLLVFTLEHAVGNGDVDYRLQPHGRYSHGRGYVERLLTSAGLRPKIVEAELRMEAGAPVPGLVVRAEKPVSAKPVSALG
;
A
#
# COMPACT_ATOMS: atom_id res chain seq x y z
N MET A 1 -12.10 -20.11 -62.32
CA MET A 1 -11.66 -20.00 -60.97
C MET A 1 -12.81 -20.47 -60.10
N GLU A 2 -12.74 -21.72 -59.66
CA GLU A 2 -13.75 -22.28 -58.74
C GLU A 2 -13.52 -21.68 -57.34
N PRO A 3 -14.56 -21.36 -56.58
CA PRO A 3 -14.40 -20.89 -55.21
C PRO A 3 -13.88 -22.05 -54.36
N SER A 4 -12.77 -21.80 -53.64
CA SER A 4 -12.19 -22.72 -52.68
C SER A 4 -13.27 -23.10 -51.66
N GLU A 5 -13.69 -24.36 -51.63
CA GLU A 5 -14.49 -24.94 -50.56
C GLU A 5 -13.78 -24.69 -49.23
N SER A 6 -14.31 -23.77 -48.41
CA SER A 6 -13.94 -23.66 -47.00
C SER A 6 -14.44 -24.95 -46.35
N THR A 7 -13.54 -25.89 -46.12
CA THR A 7 -13.79 -27.10 -45.35
C THR A 7 -14.08 -26.65 -43.93
N THR A 8 -15.36 -26.45 -43.60
CA THR A 8 -15.87 -26.34 -42.22
C THR A 8 -15.63 -27.68 -41.53
N ARG A 9 -14.56 -27.79 -40.75
CA ARG A 9 -14.33 -28.97 -39.91
C ARG A 9 -15.33 -28.94 -38.74
N GLU A 10 -16.18 -29.94 -38.64
CA GLU A 10 -17.01 -30.14 -37.46
C GLU A 10 -16.08 -30.54 -36.28
N LEU A 11 -16.19 -29.79 -35.18
CA LEU A 11 -15.46 -30.09 -33.94
C LEU A 11 -16.36 -30.93 -33.03
N THR A 12 -15.78 -31.90 -32.35
CA THR A 12 -16.42 -32.55 -31.21
C THR A 12 -16.60 -31.56 -30.05
N LEU A 13 -17.49 -31.85 -29.10
CA LEU A 13 -17.70 -30.99 -27.94
C LEU A 13 -16.41 -30.76 -27.14
N GLU A 14 -15.56 -31.80 -26.98
CA GLU A 14 -14.26 -31.70 -26.29
C GLU A 14 -13.26 -30.84 -27.07
N GLU A 15 -13.20 -30.96 -28.38
CA GLU A 15 -12.38 -30.10 -29.25
C GLU A 15 -12.85 -28.64 -29.16
N ALA A 16 -14.16 -28.39 -29.16
CA ALA A 16 -14.74 -27.07 -29.03
C ALA A 16 -14.42 -26.43 -27.67
N VAL A 17 -14.50 -27.19 -26.56
CA VAL A 17 -14.09 -26.72 -25.22
C VAL A 17 -12.60 -26.40 -25.19
N SER A 18 -11.78 -27.25 -25.79
CA SER A 18 -10.33 -27.03 -25.84
C SER A 18 -9.96 -25.80 -26.67
N PHE A 19 -10.68 -25.55 -27.76
CA PHE A 19 -10.56 -24.35 -28.57
C PHE A 19 -10.99 -23.08 -27.80
N ALA A 20 -12.10 -23.16 -27.08
CA ALA A 20 -12.56 -22.02 -26.23
C ALA A 20 -11.53 -21.70 -25.11
N ILE A 21 -10.91 -22.71 -24.50
CA ILE A 21 -9.84 -22.49 -23.52
C ILE A 21 -8.64 -21.78 -24.16
N LEU A 22 -8.29 -22.12 -25.41
CA LEU A 22 -7.22 -21.45 -26.13
C LEU A 22 -7.58 -19.99 -26.43
N LEU A 23 -8.81 -19.72 -26.90
CA LEU A 23 -9.31 -18.36 -27.11
C LEU A 23 -9.26 -17.53 -25.80
N GLN A 24 -9.70 -18.11 -24.70
CA GLN A 24 -9.65 -17.46 -23.38
C GLN A 24 -8.21 -17.14 -22.93
N LYS A 25 -7.26 -18.03 -23.16
CA LYS A 25 -5.84 -17.79 -22.89
C LYS A 25 -5.21 -16.70 -23.76
N ASN A 26 -5.75 -16.50 -24.96
CA ASN A 26 -5.34 -15.46 -25.90
C ASN A 26 -6.13 -14.15 -25.74
N GLU A 27 -6.85 -14.01 -24.61
CA GLU A 27 -7.67 -12.81 -24.28
C GLU A 27 -8.82 -12.53 -25.25
N GLN A 28 -9.19 -13.50 -26.11
CA GLN A 28 -10.35 -13.44 -27.01
C GLN A 28 -11.61 -13.91 -26.26
N LEU A 29 -12.03 -13.08 -25.27
CA LEU A 29 -13.02 -13.49 -24.29
C LEU A 29 -14.43 -13.63 -24.86
N ASP A 30 -14.81 -12.79 -25.82
CA ASP A 30 -16.15 -12.82 -26.45
C ASP A 30 -16.31 -14.05 -27.34
N GLU A 31 -15.28 -14.41 -28.10
CA GLU A 31 -15.26 -15.60 -28.93
C GLU A 31 -15.26 -16.87 -28.05
N ALA A 32 -14.47 -16.90 -26.98
CA ALA A 32 -14.48 -17.99 -26.02
C ALA A 32 -15.88 -18.17 -25.40
N HIS A 33 -16.54 -17.06 -25.00
CA HIS A 33 -17.90 -17.07 -24.47
C HIS A 33 -18.92 -17.66 -25.47
N ALA A 34 -18.84 -17.24 -26.73
CA ALA A 34 -19.72 -17.74 -27.77
C ALA A 34 -19.58 -19.26 -27.97
N VAL A 35 -18.32 -19.77 -27.93
CA VAL A 35 -18.10 -21.23 -28.08
C VAL A 35 -18.58 -21.99 -26.85
N TYR A 36 -18.27 -21.54 -25.59
CA TYR A 36 -18.81 -22.19 -24.38
C TYR A 36 -20.34 -22.22 -24.38
N ARG A 37 -21.00 -21.13 -24.76
CA ARG A 37 -22.45 -21.07 -24.84
C ARG A 37 -23.00 -22.13 -25.81
N ARG A 38 -22.44 -22.24 -27.01
CA ARG A 38 -22.88 -23.26 -28.01
C ARG A 38 -22.67 -24.68 -27.50
N VAL A 39 -21.55 -24.94 -26.81
CA VAL A 39 -21.31 -26.26 -26.21
C VAL A 39 -22.35 -26.56 -25.13
N LEU A 40 -22.66 -25.58 -24.27
CA LEU A 40 -23.64 -25.75 -23.18
C LEU A 40 -25.11 -25.77 -23.70
N GLU A 41 -25.40 -25.18 -24.85
CA GLU A 41 -26.68 -25.34 -25.53
C GLU A 41 -26.86 -26.79 -26.05
N ALA A 42 -25.80 -27.40 -26.60
CA ALA A 42 -25.79 -28.77 -27.10
C ALA A 42 -25.71 -29.81 -25.97
N ALA A 43 -24.94 -29.52 -24.92
CA ALA A 43 -24.72 -30.39 -23.76
C ALA A 43 -24.75 -29.57 -22.47
N PRO A 44 -25.93 -29.31 -21.90
CA PRO A 44 -26.07 -28.42 -20.73
C PRO A 44 -25.27 -28.87 -19.50
N ASP A 45 -25.03 -30.15 -19.34
CA ASP A 45 -24.32 -30.76 -18.21
C ASP A 45 -22.90 -31.22 -18.58
N HIS A 46 -22.25 -30.55 -19.55
CA HIS A 46 -20.87 -30.82 -19.91
C HIS A 46 -19.94 -30.25 -18.83
N PRO A 47 -19.31 -31.06 -17.94
CA PRO A 47 -18.66 -30.56 -16.71
C PRO A 47 -17.51 -29.61 -17.02
N ARG A 48 -16.67 -29.96 -18.01
CA ARG A 48 -15.50 -29.16 -18.39
C ARG A 48 -15.91 -27.81 -19.00
N ALA A 49 -16.97 -27.78 -19.82
CA ALA A 49 -17.49 -26.52 -20.37
C ALA A 49 -18.06 -25.61 -19.30
N LEU A 50 -18.80 -26.14 -18.34
CA LEU A 50 -19.30 -25.41 -17.17
C LEU A 50 -18.17 -24.79 -16.36
N HIS A 51 -17.13 -25.59 -16.07
CA HIS A 51 -15.99 -25.12 -15.30
C HIS A 51 -15.28 -23.92 -15.97
N TYR A 52 -14.89 -24.06 -17.23
CA TYR A 52 -14.14 -23.01 -17.92
C TYR A 52 -15.01 -21.80 -18.30
N ALA A 53 -16.32 -21.99 -18.58
CA ALA A 53 -17.25 -20.88 -18.68
C ALA A 53 -17.38 -20.10 -17.36
N GLY A 54 -17.35 -20.81 -16.22
CA GLY A 54 -17.30 -20.19 -14.89
C GLY A 54 -16.02 -19.39 -14.68
N LEU A 55 -14.85 -19.89 -15.06
CA LEU A 55 -13.60 -19.14 -15.00
C LEU A 55 -13.61 -17.89 -15.91
N LEU A 56 -14.23 -18.00 -17.09
CA LEU A 56 -14.42 -16.84 -17.97
C LEU A 56 -15.33 -15.78 -17.34
N ALA A 57 -16.44 -16.21 -16.70
CA ALA A 57 -17.32 -15.30 -15.99
C ALA A 57 -16.59 -14.58 -14.83
N HIS A 58 -15.75 -15.30 -14.08
CA HIS A 58 -14.88 -14.71 -13.05
C HIS A 58 -13.90 -13.68 -13.64
N GLN A 59 -13.22 -14.01 -14.73
CA GLN A 59 -12.30 -13.10 -15.42
C GLN A 59 -12.98 -11.81 -15.88
N GLN A 60 -14.30 -11.85 -16.14
CA GLN A 60 -15.16 -10.71 -16.47
C GLN A 60 -15.80 -10.05 -15.23
N GLY A 61 -15.41 -10.42 -14.02
CA GLY A 61 -15.92 -9.84 -12.76
C GLY A 61 -17.29 -10.36 -12.31
N ARG A 62 -17.88 -11.35 -13.02
CA ARG A 62 -19.21 -11.91 -12.75
C ARG A 62 -19.13 -13.10 -11.78
N ASN A 63 -18.65 -12.84 -10.53
CA ASN A 63 -18.33 -13.88 -9.55
C ASN A 63 -19.52 -14.76 -9.18
N GLY A 64 -20.73 -14.22 -9.06
CA GLY A 64 -21.93 -15.00 -8.75
C GLY A 64 -22.28 -16.05 -9.83
N GLU A 65 -22.20 -15.66 -11.10
CA GLU A 65 -22.37 -16.58 -12.23
C GLU A 65 -21.25 -17.62 -12.29
N ALA A 66 -20.01 -17.17 -12.07
CA ALA A 66 -18.85 -18.04 -12.01
C ALA A 66 -19.00 -19.16 -10.98
N LEU A 67 -19.42 -18.82 -9.76
CA LEU A 67 -19.65 -19.80 -8.69
C LEU A 67 -20.75 -20.78 -9.05
N ALA A 68 -21.88 -20.32 -9.60
CA ALA A 68 -22.98 -21.20 -10.00
C ALA A 68 -22.52 -22.24 -11.05
N LEU A 69 -21.76 -21.82 -12.05
CA LEU A 69 -21.24 -22.69 -13.11
C LEU A 69 -20.19 -23.67 -12.55
N ILE A 70 -19.25 -23.23 -11.73
CA ILE A 70 -18.21 -24.07 -11.15
C ILE A 70 -18.83 -25.07 -10.14
N GLU A 71 -19.79 -24.66 -9.33
CA GLU A 71 -20.47 -25.57 -8.39
C GLU A 71 -21.25 -26.66 -9.13
N ARG A 72 -21.91 -26.30 -10.23
CA ARG A 72 -22.57 -27.27 -11.09
C ARG A 72 -21.58 -28.22 -11.75
N SER A 73 -20.41 -27.73 -12.20
CA SER A 73 -19.34 -28.58 -12.75
C SER A 73 -18.80 -29.57 -11.72
N LEU A 74 -18.58 -29.12 -10.48
CA LEU A 74 -18.09 -29.95 -9.38
C LEU A 74 -19.15 -30.96 -8.87
N ALA A 75 -20.44 -30.65 -9.02
CA ALA A 75 -21.50 -31.62 -8.73
C ALA A 75 -21.48 -32.81 -9.71
N LEU A 76 -21.07 -32.54 -10.96
CA LEU A 76 -20.97 -33.57 -12.02
C LEU A 76 -19.64 -34.31 -12.01
N ALA A 77 -18.58 -33.66 -11.55
CA ALA A 77 -17.21 -34.20 -11.48
C ALA A 77 -16.53 -33.75 -10.16
N PRO A 78 -16.82 -34.40 -9.03
CA PRO A 78 -16.45 -33.92 -7.69
C PRO A 78 -14.95 -34.05 -7.36
N ASP A 79 -14.24 -34.94 -8.04
CA ASP A 79 -12.84 -35.30 -7.71
C ASP A 79 -11.83 -34.57 -8.61
N GLN A 80 -12.07 -33.27 -8.83
CA GLN A 80 -11.20 -32.41 -9.63
C GLN A 80 -10.50 -31.40 -8.70
N ALA A 81 -9.25 -31.67 -8.30
CA ALA A 81 -8.49 -30.84 -7.39
C ALA A 81 -8.31 -29.40 -7.91
N ASP A 82 -7.94 -29.26 -9.20
CA ASP A 82 -7.81 -27.95 -9.85
C ASP A 82 -9.11 -27.15 -9.82
N TRP A 83 -10.27 -27.82 -10.03
CA TRP A 83 -11.56 -27.14 -10.04
C TRP A 83 -11.97 -26.67 -8.64
N CYS A 84 -11.66 -27.47 -7.60
CA CYS A 84 -11.84 -27.07 -6.22
C CYS A 84 -10.93 -25.87 -5.88
N SER A 85 -9.68 -25.89 -6.34
CA SER A 85 -8.74 -24.77 -6.16
C SER A 85 -9.25 -23.50 -6.85
N ASN A 86 -9.73 -23.61 -8.09
CA ASN A 86 -10.30 -22.48 -8.85
C ASN A 86 -11.56 -21.92 -8.19
N ARG A 87 -12.45 -22.79 -7.65
CA ARG A 87 -13.59 -22.34 -6.84
C ARG A 87 -13.12 -21.51 -5.65
N GLY A 88 -12.03 -21.93 -4.98
CA GLY A 88 -11.41 -21.17 -3.90
C GLY A 88 -10.97 -19.77 -4.33
N VAL A 89 -10.38 -19.62 -5.51
CA VAL A 89 -9.99 -18.32 -6.07
C VAL A 89 -11.21 -17.42 -6.28
N VAL A 90 -12.28 -17.94 -6.87
CA VAL A 90 -13.51 -17.15 -7.11
C VAL A 90 -14.16 -16.73 -5.80
N LEU A 91 -14.25 -17.66 -4.82
CA LEU A 91 -14.79 -17.38 -3.48
C LEU A 91 -13.98 -16.31 -2.74
N GLN A 92 -12.65 -16.34 -2.87
CA GLN A 92 -11.76 -15.32 -2.31
C GLN A 92 -12.05 -13.94 -2.93
N SER A 93 -12.20 -13.87 -4.24
CA SER A 93 -12.53 -12.62 -4.95
C SER A 93 -13.93 -12.10 -4.61
N ASP A 94 -14.84 -12.99 -4.20
CA ASP A 94 -16.20 -12.68 -3.73
C ASP A 94 -16.24 -12.33 -2.23
N GLY A 95 -15.08 -12.32 -1.53
CA GLY A 95 -14.98 -12.04 -0.09
C GLY A 95 -15.42 -13.18 0.83
N ARG A 96 -15.75 -14.34 0.31
CA ARG A 96 -16.23 -15.52 1.07
C ARG A 96 -15.04 -16.37 1.56
N LEU A 97 -14.23 -15.81 2.46
CA LEU A 97 -12.92 -16.34 2.83
C LEU A 97 -12.98 -17.75 3.44
N ASP A 98 -13.93 -18.03 4.34
CA ASP A 98 -14.05 -19.36 4.97
C ASP A 98 -14.40 -20.43 3.95
N ALA A 99 -15.33 -20.15 3.01
CA ALA A 99 -15.69 -21.07 1.95
C ALA A 99 -14.52 -21.31 0.97
N ALA A 100 -13.68 -20.29 0.75
CA ALA A 100 -12.46 -20.42 -0.05
C ALA A 100 -11.43 -21.33 0.64
N ILE A 101 -11.22 -21.19 1.97
CA ILE A 101 -10.36 -22.07 2.77
C ILE A 101 -10.82 -23.53 2.62
N GLU A 102 -12.11 -23.79 2.76
CA GLU A 102 -12.65 -25.15 2.60
C GLU A 102 -12.47 -25.68 1.19
N SER A 103 -12.58 -24.83 0.17
CA SER A 103 -12.34 -25.23 -1.22
C SER A 103 -10.90 -25.63 -1.48
N TYR A 104 -9.92 -24.88 -0.94
CA TYR A 104 -8.50 -25.25 -1.03
C TYR A 104 -8.19 -26.51 -0.24
N ARG A 105 -8.77 -26.68 0.96
CA ARG A 105 -8.62 -27.93 1.74
C ARG A 105 -9.15 -29.13 0.99
N ARG A 106 -10.30 -28.99 0.31
CA ARG A 106 -10.85 -30.06 -0.53
C ARG A 106 -9.93 -30.36 -1.71
N ALA A 107 -9.37 -29.35 -2.39
CA ALA A 107 -8.38 -29.56 -3.44
C ALA A 107 -7.17 -30.38 -2.96
N ILE A 108 -6.64 -30.05 -1.79
CA ILE A 108 -5.51 -30.74 -1.15
C ILE A 108 -5.91 -32.16 -0.72
N ALA A 109 -7.14 -32.38 -0.26
CA ALA A 109 -7.61 -33.73 0.09
C ALA A 109 -7.74 -34.64 -1.12
N ILE A 110 -8.09 -34.09 -2.30
CA ILE A 110 -8.17 -34.82 -3.57
C ILE A 110 -6.76 -35.07 -4.12
N ASP A 111 -5.94 -34.03 -4.16
CA ASP A 111 -4.54 -34.09 -4.59
C ASP A 111 -3.61 -33.45 -3.54
N PRO A 112 -3.02 -34.22 -2.64
CA PRO A 112 -2.05 -33.73 -1.67
C PRO A 112 -0.79 -33.09 -2.29
N GLY A 113 -0.51 -33.39 -3.57
CA GLY A 113 0.60 -32.82 -4.33
C GLY A 113 0.31 -31.45 -4.96
N HIS A 114 -0.87 -30.89 -4.77
CA HIS A 114 -1.30 -29.64 -5.41
C HIS A 114 -0.64 -28.40 -4.77
N ALA A 115 0.60 -28.09 -5.16
CA ALA A 115 1.40 -27.01 -4.58
C ALA A 115 0.69 -25.65 -4.59
N ASN A 116 -0.01 -25.30 -5.70
CA ASN A 116 -0.75 -24.03 -5.78
C ASN A 116 -1.88 -23.93 -4.76
N ALA A 117 -2.61 -25.04 -4.48
CA ALA A 117 -3.67 -25.02 -3.48
C ALA A 117 -3.10 -24.81 -2.06
N HIS A 118 -1.94 -25.41 -1.75
CA HIS A 118 -1.24 -25.14 -0.49
C HIS A 118 -0.82 -23.69 -0.38
N ASN A 119 -0.23 -23.09 -1.43
CA ASN A 119 0.14 -21.67 -1.43
C ASN A 119 -1.08 -20.76 -1.22
N ASN A 120 -2.17 -20.99 -1.96
CA ASN A 120 -3.37 -20.16 -1.90
C ASN A 120 -4.07 -20.29 -0.54
N LEU A 121 -4.10 -21.48 0.04
CA LEU A 121 -4.55 -21.71 1.41
C LEU A 121 -3.72 -20.87 2.40
N GLY A 122 -2.39 -20.87 2.26
CA GLY A 122 -1.49 -20.06 3.07
C GLY A 122 -1.79 -18.56 2.98
N VAL A 123 -2.09 -18.04 1.80
CA VAL A 123 -2.48 -16.64 1.60
C VAL A 123 -3.72 -16.29 2.40
N LEU A 124 -4.77 -17.12 2.36
CA LEU A 124 -6.00 -16.87 3.12
C LEU A 124 -5.80 -17.04 4.63
N LEU A 125 -5.05 -18.04 5.05
CA LEU A 125 -4.75 -18.25 6.47
C LEU A 125 -3.98 -17.07 7.05
N ARG A 126 -3.03 -16.49 6.31
CA ARG A 126 -2.35 -15.26 6.70
C ARG A 126 -3.31 -14.08 6.79
N ALA A 127 -4.17 -13.89 5.79
CA ALA A 127 -5.16 -12.80 5.76
C ALA A 127 -6.20 -12.90 6.90
N THR A 128 -6.51 -14.12 7.35
CA THR A 128 -7.44 -14.38 8.45
C THR A 128 -6.77 -14.50 9.84
N GLY A 129 -5.50 -14.08 9.98
CA GLY A 129 -4.80 -14.04 11.26
C GLY A 129 -4.34 -15.40 11.80
N ARG A 130 -4.10 -16.38 10.93
CA ARG A 130 -3.65 -17.75 11.27
C ARG A 130 -2.21 -17.99 10.77
N PRO A 131 -1.20 -17.27 11.29
CA PRO A 131 0.13 -17.24 10.71
C PRO A 131 0.86 -18.59 10.80
N VAL A 132 0.66 -19.37 11.86
CA VAL A 132 1.31 -20.69 12.02
C VAL A 132 0.86 -21.68 10.94
N GLU A 133 -0.45 -21.69 10.65
CA GLU A 133 -1.00 -22.56 9.62
C GLU A 133 -0.64 -22.07 8.22
N ALA A 134 -0.56 -20.74 8.02
CA ALA A 134 -0.09 -20.16 6.78
C ALA A 134 1.37 -20.56 6.48
N GLU A 135 2.26 -20.51 7.48
CA GLU A 135 3.64 -20.96 7.35
C GLU A 135 3.72 -22.42 6.94
N ALA A 136 2.97 -23.28 7.60
CA ALA A 136 2.93 -24.72 7.28
C ALA A 136 2.47 -24.96 5.83
N ALA A 137 1.44 -24.23 5.38
CA ALA A 137 0.92 -24.33 4.03
C ALA A 137 1.95 -23.86 2.96
N TYR A 138 2.63 -22.74 3.19
CA TYR A 138 3.69 -22.28 2.27
C TYR A 138 4.87 -23.24 2.22
N ARG A 139 5.30 -23.77 3.38
CA ARG A 139 6.38 -24.78 3.42
C ARG A 139 5.98 -26.07 2.70
N ALA A 140 4.71 -26.49 2.80
CA ALA A 140 4.21 -27.63 2.03
C ALA A 140 4.26 -27.36 0.54
N ALA A 141 3.81 -26.18 0.07
CA ALA A 141 3.90 -25.78 -1.32
C ALA A 141 5.35 -25.83 -1.86
N ILE A 142 6.30 -25.33 -1.07
CA ILE A 142 7.74 -25.33 -1.39
C ILE A 142 8.31 -26.75 -1.42
N GLY A 143 7.90 -27.62 -0.48
CA GLY A 143 8.31 -29.02 -0.45
C GLY A 143 7.83 -29.79 -1.66
N LEU A 144 6.64 -29.48 -2.17
CA LEU A 144 6.07 -30.09 -3.37
C LEU A 144 6.66 -29.52 -4.67
N ASN A 145 6.92 -28.22 -4.70
CA ASN A 145 7.55 -27.52 -5.81
C ASN A 145 8.67 -26.59 -5.31
N PRO A 146 9.94 -27.04 -5.31
CA PRO A 146 11.09 -26.23 -4.87
C PRO A 146 11.39 -24.99 -5.73
N GLU A 147 10.69 -24.81 -6.84
CA GLU A 147 10.78 -23.63 -7.70
C GLU A 147 9.53 -22.72 -7.60
N HIS A 148 8.68 -22.93 -6.60
CA HIS A 148 7.45 -22.16 -6.42
C HIS A 148 7.72 -20.75 -5.91
N ILE A 149 7.93 -19.83 -6.83
CA ILE A 149 8.32 -18.43 -6.56
C ILE A 149 7.33 -17.73 -5.60
N ASP A 150 6.03 -17.88 -5.86
CA ASP A 150 5.01 -17.20 -5.04
C ASP A 150 5.00 -17.73 -3.60
N ALA A 151 5.23 -19.04 -3.41
CA ALA A 151 5.27 -19.61 -2.07
C ALA A 151 6.49 -19.11 -1.26
N TYR A 152 7.67 -19.00 -1.89
CA TYR A 152 8.84 -18.38 -1.24
C TYR A 152 8.59 -16.91 -0.94
N THR A 153 8.00 -16.13 -1.87
CA THR A 153 7.68 -14.71 -1.66
C THR A 153 6.71 -14.54 -0.50
N ASN A 154 5.62 -15.31 -0.49
CA ASN A 154 4.59 -15.24 0.53
C ASN A 154 5.10 -15.69 1.91
N LEU A 155 5.93 -16.75 1.95
CA LEU A 155 6.61 -17.19 3.18
C LEU A 155 7.54 -16.10 3.72
N GLY A 156 8.34 -15.48 2.86
CA GLY A 156 9.21 -14.38 3.24
C GLY A 156 8.45 -13.18 3.81
N ILE A 157 7.34 -12.78 3.18
CA ILE A 157 6.47 -11.72 3.70
C ILE A 157 5.89 -12.08 5.06
N LEU A 158 5.43 -13.31 5.24
CA LEU A 158 4.92 -13.80 6.52
C LEU A 158 6.00 -13.76 7.61
N LEU A 159 7.17 -14.31 7.33
CA LEU A 159 8.29 -14.39 8.27
C LEU A 159 8.78 -12.99 8.69
N ASN A 160 8.87 -12.06 7.75
CA ASN A 160 9.24 -10.68 8.04
C ASN A 160 8.17 -10.01 8.96
N GLY A 161 6.89 -10.27 8.72
CA GLY A 161 5.81 -9.82 9.60
C GLY A 161 5.87 -10.42 11.02
N LEU A 162 6.46 -11.60 11.17
CA LEU A 162 6.71 -12.29 12.44
C LEU A 162 8.08 -11.93 13.07
N GLN A 163 8.77 -10.92 12.56
CA GLN A 163 10.11 -10.48 12.98
C GLN A 163 11.22 -11.54 12.78
N ARG A 164 11.01 -12.52 11.91
CA ARG A 164 12.00 -13.55 11.51
C ARG A 164 12.68 -13.13 10.22
N THR A 165 13.33 -11.97 10.26
CA THR A 165 13.81 -11.25 9.06
C THR A 165 14.94 -11.96 8.32
N GLU A 166 15.84 -12.70 9.03
CA GLU A 166 16.88 -13.51 8.38
C GLU A 166 16.28 -14.65 7.53
N GLU A 167 15.27 -15.33 8.04
CA GLU A 167 14.58 -16.39 7.29
C GLU A 167 13.81 -15.79 6.09
N ALA A 168 13.22 -14.61 6.27
CA ALA A 168 12.59 -13.88 5.17
C ALA A 168 13.60 -13.53 4.06
N ALA A 169 14.78 -13.00 4.43
CA ALA A 169 15.85 -12.71 3.49
C ALA A 169 16.30 -13.96 2.72
N ALA A 170 16.41 -15.11 3.39
CA ALA A 170 16.73 -16.37 2.73
C ALA A 170 15.68 -16.78 1.67
N CYS A 171 14.39 -16.57 1.97
CA CYS A 171 13.31 -16.81 1.01
C CYS A 171 13.44 -15.89 -0.21
N TYR A 172 13.70 -14.60 -0.02
CA TYR A 172 13.86 -13.63 -1.12
C TYR A 172 15.11 -13.91 -1.96
N CYS A 173 16.22 -14.32 -1.34
CA CYS A 173 17.41 -14.77 -2.05
C CYS A 173 17.08 -15.95 -2.96
N LYS A 174 16.27 -16.91 -2.48
CA LYS A 174 15.84 -18.05 -3.30
C LYS A 174 15.02 -17.61 -4.50
N VAL A 175 14.09 -16.67 -4.30
CA VAL A 175 13.29 -16.09 -5.41
C VAL A 175 14.20 -15.42 -6.45
N ILE A 176 15.18 -14.63 -6.03
CA ILE A 176 16.14 -13.97 -6.94
C ILE A 176 16.98 -14.99 -7.68
N THR A 177 17.39 -16.09 -7.03
CA THR A 177 18.11 -17.20 -7.69
C THR A 177 17.27 -17.84 -8.79
N LEU A 178 15.96 -18.05 -8.55
CA LEU A 178 15.04 -18.65 -9.51
C LEU A 178 14.63 -17.67 -10.63
N ARG A 179 14.50 -16.40 -10.30
CA ARG A 179 14.10 -15.34 -11.22
C ARG A 179 14.90 -14.05 -10.93
N PRO A 180 16.11 -13.90 -11.49
CA PRO A 180 17.01 -12.78 -11.17
C PRO A 180 16.43 -11.37 -11.38
N LYS A 181 15.49 -11.22 -12.32
CA LYS A 181 14.84 -9.92 -12.61
C LYS A 181 13.51 -9.72 -11.89
N TYR A 182 13.20 -10.51 -10.85
CA TYR A 182 11.96 -10.36 -10.11
C TYR A 182 12.07 -9.18 -9.14
N ARG A 183 11.60 -8.03 -9.58
CA ARG A 183 11.75 -6.71 -8.93
C ARG A 183 11.26 -6.71 -7.49
N GLU A 184 10.10 -7.33 -7.23
CA GLU A 184 9.51 -7.32 -5.89
C GLU A 184 10.39 -8.07 -4.86
N ALA A 185 10.99 -9.20 -5.24
CA ALA A 185 11.89 -9.91 -4.33
C ALA A 185 13.17 -9.13 -4.04
N ARG A 186 13.73 -8.40 -5.03
CA ARG A 186 14.89 -7.51 -4.80
C ARG A 186 14.56 -6.41 -3.81
N LYS A 187 13.40 -5.75 -3.97
CA LYS A 187 12.89 -4.75 -3.05
C LYS A 187 12.74 -5.31 -1.64
N LEU A 188 12.07 -6.45 -1.49
CA LEU A 188 11.84 -7.10 -0.20
C LEU A 188 13.16 -7.53 0.47
N LEU A 189 14.13 -8.03 -0.30
CA LEU A 189 15.46 -8.39 0.22
C LEU A 189 16.22 -7.15 0.70
N ALA A 190 16.24 -6.09 -0.07
CA ALA A 190 16.90 -4.84 0.32
C ALA A 190 16.29 -4.27 1.61
N LEU A 191 14.95 -4.26 1.73
CA LEU A 191 14.26 -3.82 2.94
C LEU A 191 14.53 -4.74 4.14
N ALA A 192 14.64 -6.07 3.93
CA ALA A 192 15.03 -7.00 4.98
C ALA A 192 16.45 -6.70 5.49
N HIS A 193 17.42 -6.46 4.60
CA HIS A 193 18.76 -6.03 5.02
C HIS A 193 18.76 -4.69 5.75
N CYS A 194 17.92 -3.72 5.36
CA CYS A 194 17.73 -2.48 6.12
C CYS A 194 17.24 -2.77 7.55
N THR A 195 16.26 -3.66 7.70
CA THR A 195 15.72 -4.05 9.01
C THR A 195 16.76 -4.73 9.89
N LEU A 196 17.67 -5.54 9.29
CA LEU A 196 18.78 -6.20 9.99
C LEU A 196 19.96 -5.26 10.30
N GLY A 197 19.90 -3.98 9.86
CA GLY A 197 21.03 -3.05 10.00
C GLY A 197 22.18 -3.33 9.03
N GLU A 198 22.01 -4.19 8.06
CA GLU A 198 23.01 -4.58 7.05
C GLU A 198 22.98 -3.61 5.85
N PHE A 199 23.14 -2.30 6.14
CA PHE A 199 22.97 -1.21 5.17
C PHE A 199 23.88 -1.33 3.94
N GLY A 200 25.07 -1.92 4.08
CA GLY A 200 25.98 -2.19 2.96
C GLY A 200 25.37 -3.14 1.94
N LYS A 201 24.82 -4.27 2.40
CA LYS A 201 24.14 -5.23 1.52
C LYS A 201 22.89 -4.65 0.86
N ALA A 202 22.10 -3.88 1.62
CA ALA A 202 20.96 -3.17 1.08
C ALA A 202 21.38 -2.19 -0.03
N ALA A 203 22.44 -1.41 0.20
CA ALA A 203 22.98 -0.46 -0.76
C ALA A 203 23.41 -1.13 -2.07
N GLU A 204 24.14 -2.25 -1.99
CA GLU A 204 24.54 -3.04 -3.18
C GLU A 204 23.34 -3.46 -4.03
N ILE A 205 22.24 -3.89 -3.39
CA ILE A 205 21.02 -4.27 -4.10
C ILE A 205 20.36 -3.05 -4.77
N PHE A 206 20.30 -1.91 -4.09
CA PHE A 206 19.76 -0.68 -4.66
C PHE A 206 20.63 -0.13 -5.79
N GLU A 207 21.96 -0.22 -5.68
CA GLU A 207 22.88 0.15 -6.76
C GLU A 207 22.70 -0.74 -8.00
N GLN A 208 22.58 -2.05 -7.84
CA GLN A 208 22.26 -2.97 -8.92
C GLN A 208 20.90 -2.66 -9.57
N TRP A 209 19.91 -2.34 -8.75
CA TRP A 209 18.60 -1.94 -9.26
C TRP A 209 18.68 -0.66 -10.10
N LEU A 210 19.39 0.36 -9.62
CA LEU A 210 19.60 1.62 -10.34
C LEU A 210 20.45 1.48 -11.59
N ALA A 211 21.31 0.47 -11.68
CA ALA A 211 22.03 0.16 -12.92
C ALA A 211 21.09 -0.33 -14.04
N GLU A 212 19.99 -1.00 -13.68
CA GLU A 212 18.96 -1.46 -14.63
C GLU A 212 17.87 -0.40 -14.85
N GLU A 213 17.48 0.31 -13.80
CA GLU A 213 16.41 1.33 -13.78
C GLU A 213 16.92 2.63 -13.12
N PRO A 214 17.67 3.47 -13.84
CA PRO A 214 18.37 4.64 -13.25
C PRO A 214 17.45 5.67 -12.59
N ASP A 215 16.19 5.73 -13.02
CA ASP A 215 15.21 6.72 -12.56
C ASP A 215 14.22 6.18 -11.52
N ASP A 216 14.42 4.95 -11.01
CA ASP A 216 13.52 4.39 -10.01
C ASP A 216 13.55 5.22 -8.72
N PRO A 217 12.42 5.81 -8.29
CA PRO A 217 12.40 6.73 -7.15
C PRO A 217 12.58 6.01 -5.81
N ILE A 218 12.19 4.73 -5.71
CA ILE A 218 12.31 3.95 -4.47
C ILE A 218 13.77 3.58 -4.26
N ALA A 219 14.41 2.99 -5.28
CA ALA A 219 15.80 2.57 -5.18
C ALA A 219 16.73 3.77 -4.92
N ARG A 220 16.51 4.91 -5.58
CA ARG A 220 17.31 6.14 -5.38
C ARG A 220 17.17 6.68 -3.96
N HIS A 221 15.95 6.79 -3.45
CA HIS A 221 15.69 7.30 -2.11
C HIS A 221 16.26 6.38 -1.02
N MET A 222 16.03 5.07 -1.16
CA MET A 222 16.50 4.08 -0.18
C MET A 222 18.02 3.90 -0.22
N LEU A 223 18.66 4.03 -1.39
CA LEU A 223 20.13 4.06 -1.47
C LEU A 223 20.70 5.27 -0.68
N ALA A 224 20.10 6.46 -0.83
CA ALA A 224 20.49 7.62 -0.06
C ALA A 224 20.27 7.41 1.44
N ALA A 225 19.18 6.76 1.84
CA ALA A 225 18.85 6.42 3.22
C ALA A 225 19.87 5.45 3.85
N CYS A 226 20.30 4.42 3.08
CA CYS A 226 21.28 3.43 3.57
C CYS A 226 22.71 3.97 3.62
N THR A 227 23.08 4.85 2.69
CA THR A 227 24.48 5.31 2.54
C THR A 227 24.75 6.68 3.16
N GLY A 228 23.72 7.48 3.39
CA GLY A 228 23.85 8.90 3.78
C GLY A 228 24.44 9.78 2.67
N ARG A 229 24.57 9.28 1.43
CA ARG A 229 25.13 10.03 0.29
C ARG A 229 24.00 10.55 -0.60
N ASN A 230 24.19 11.74 -1.18
CA ASN A 230 23.22 12.37 -2.08
C ASN A 230 21.80 12.44 -1.48
N VAL A 231 21.72 12.70 -0.17
CA VAL A 231 20.44 12.80 0.54
C VAL A 231 19.63 13.95 -0.06
N PRO A 232 18.43 13.69 -0.60
CA PRO A 232 17.62 14.75 -1.18
C PRO A 232 17.05 15.66 -0.08
N ALA A 233 16.75 16.92 -0.40
CA ALA A 233 16.10 17.84 0.53
C ALA A 233 14.69 17.38 0.94
N ARG A 234 14.04 16.59 0.12
CA ARG A 234 12.77 15.90 0.40
C ARG A 234 12.65 14.60 -0.40
N ALA A 235 11.80 13.71 0.02
CA ALA A 235 11.43 12.53 -0.77
C ALA A 235 10.76 12.96 -2.07
N ALA A 236 11.11 12.31 -3.19
CA ALA A 236 10.49 12.55 -4.48
C ALA A 236 9.01 12.14 -4.45
N ASN A 237 8.16 12.88 -5.20
CA ASN A 237 6.71 12.57 -5.27
C ASN A 237 6.47 11.11 -5.66
N GLY A 238 7.23 10.58 -6.65
CA GLY A 238 7.12 9.18 -7.07
C GLY A 238 7.46 8.17 -5.99
N PHE A 239 8.41 8.46 -5.09
CA PHE A 239 8.70 7.61 -3.94
C PHE A 239 7.53 7.57 -2.95
N VAL A 240 7.01 8.74 -2.58
CA VAL A 240 5.89 8.86 -1.63
C VAL A 240 4.65 8.17 -2.22
N GLN A 241 4.29 8.48 -3.46
CA GLN A 241 3.14 7.91 -4.13
C GLN A 241 3.24 6.38 -4.24
N ALA A 242 4.33 5.85 -4.79
CA ALA A 242 4.51 4.41 -4.94
C ALA A 242 4.52 3.67 -3.60
N THR A 243 5.04 4.31 -2.55
CA THR A 243 5.01 3.77 -1.20
C THR A 243 3.58 3.65 -0.69
N PHE A 244 2.79 4.72 -0.74
CA PHE A 244 1.45 4.73 -0.16
C PHE A 244 0.40 4.01 -1.00
N ASP A 245 0.47 4.06 -2.32
CA ASP A 245 -0.44 3.31 -3.20
C ASP A 245 -0.30 1.79 -3.00
N SER A 246 0.92 1.31 -2.70
CA SER A 246 1.20 -0.12 -2.54
C SER A 246 0.51 -0.77 -1.33
N PHE A 247 0.13 -0.01 -0.31
CA PHE A 247 -0.47 -0.54 0.92
C PHE A 247 -1.66 0.26 1.45
N ALA A 248 -2.27 1.11 0.64
CA ALA A 248 -3.43 1.92 1.04
C ALA A 248 -4.56 1.08 1.65
N ALA A 249 -4.88 -0.08 1.04
CA ALA A 249 -5.93 -0.98 1.51
C ALA A 249 -5.68 -1.60 2.91
N SER A 250 -4.41 -1.72 3.34
CA SER A 250 -4.03 -2.31 4.63
C SER A 250 -3.51 -1.29 5.64
N PHE A 251 -3.49 -0.01 5.26
CA PHE A 251 -2.81 1.06 6.00
C PHE A 251 -3.34 1.23 7.43
N GLU A 252 -4.65 1.38 7.61
CA GLU A 252 -5.26 1.58 8.94
C GLU A 252 -5.09 0.34 9.83
N ALA A 253 -5.25 -0.86 9.27
CA ALA A 253 -5.03 -2.10 10.00
C ALA A 253 -3.58 -2.20 10.50
N LYS A 254 -2.60 -1.81 9.65
CA LYS A 254 -1.19 -1.77 10.04
C LYS A 254 -0.92 -0.72 11.12
N LEU A 255 -1.46 0.48 11.00
CA LEU A 255 -1.32 1.52 12.03
C LEU A 255 -1.90 1.11 13.39
N ALA A 256 -3.02 0.37 13.39
CA ALA A 256 -3.61 -0.15 14.63
C ALA A 256 -2.64 -1.08 15.39
N THR A 257 -1.79 -1.84 14.67
CA THR A 257 -0.77 -2.70 15.30
C THR A 257 0.43 -1.93 15.86
N LEU A 258 0.62 -0.68 15.42
CA LEU A 258 1.75 0.16 15.81
C LEU A 258 1.44 1.11 16.99
N SER A 259 0.28 1.00 17.62
CA SER A 259 -0.16 1.95 18.68
C SER A 259 -0.04 3.41 18.20
N TYR A 260 -0.49 3.70 16.98
CA TYR A 260 -0.33 4.98 16.31
C TYR A 260 -1.08 6.11 17.00
N ARG A 261 -0.38 7.19 17.37
CA ARG A 261 -0.88 8.27 18.21
C ARG A 261 -0.90 9.64 17.56
N ALA A 262 -0.28 9.83 16.39
CA ALA A 262 -0.10 11.16 15.81
C ALA A 262 -1.43 11.96 15.66
N PRO A 263 -2.56 11.39 15.18
CA PRO A 263 -3.82 12.11 15.13
C PRO A 263 -4.32 12.58 16.51
N ALA A 264 -4.21 11.71 17.53
CA ALA A 264 -4.62 12.05 18.89
C ALA A 264 -3.73 13.15 19.50
N LEU A 265 -2.43 13.14 19.20
CA LEU A 265 -1.49 14.17 19.63
C LEU A 265 -1.78 15.52 18.96
N VAL A 266 -2.17 15.52 17.68
CA VAL A 266 -2.65 16.72 16.98
C VAL A 266 -3.91 17.26 17.67
N ALA A 267 -4.89 16.41 17.97
CA ALA A 267 -6.13 16.82 18.66
C ALA A 267 -5.83 17.42 20.04
N ALA A 268 -4.94 16.83 20.84
CA ALA A 268 -4.53 17.35 22.14
C ALA A 268 -3.87 18.74 22.02
N MET A 269 -3.12 19.01 20.95
CA MET A 269 -2.54 20.33 20.71
C MET A 269 -3.59 21.40 20.34
N LEU A 270 -4.70 21.00 19.71
CA LEU A 270 -5.83 21.91 19.44
C LEU A 270 -6.59 22.24 20.71
N GLU A 271 -6.80 21.26 21.59
CA GLU A 271 -7.41 21.47 22.92
C GLU A 271 -6.54 22.40 23.78
N ASP A 272 -5.21 22.17 23.82
CA ASP A 272 -4.25 23.04 24.52
C ASP A 272 -4.21 24.47 23.96
N ALA A 273 -4.58 24.65 22.69
CA ALA A 273 -4.76 25.99 22.10
C ALA A 273 -6.07 26.70 22.53
N GLY A 274 -6.91 26.01 23.29
CA GLY A 274 -8.21 26.53 23.68
C GLY A 274 -9.22 26.60 22.53
N LEU A 275 -9.00 25.87 21.46
CA LEU A 275 -9.95 25.76 20.34
C LEU A 275 -11.15 24.93 20.78
N ALA A 276 -12.35 25.52 20.67
CA ALA A 276 -13.61 24.83 20.89
C ALA A 276 -14.19 24.36 19.54
N PRO A 277 -14.83 23.18 19.48
CA PRO A 277 -15.58 22.74 18.32
C PRO A 277 -16.68 23.71 17.98
N SER A 278 -16.53 24.47 16.90
CA SER A 278 -17.42 25.55 16.54
C SER A 278 -17.90 25.57 15.09
N GLN A 279 -17.34 24.68 14.26
CA GLN A 279 -17.59 24.61 12.81
C GLN A 279 -17.39 25.96 12.09
N ARG A 280 -16.38 26.72 12.48
CA ARG A 280 -16.14 28.09 11.94
C ARG A 280 -14.85 28.21 11.15
N LEU A 281 -13.94 27.21 11.23
CA LEU A 281 -12.62 27.32 10.67
C LEU A 281 -12.57 26.78 9.23
N ASP A 282 -11.77 27.42 8.39
CA ASP A 282 -11.31 26.82 7.15
C ASP A 282 -10.04 26.00 7.45
N VAL A 283 -10.12 24.69 7.28
CA VAL A 283 -9.10 23.73 7.70
C VAL A 283 -8.48 23.05 6.50
N LEU A 284 -7.14 22.96 6.49
CA LEU A 284 -6.36 22.11 5.59
C LEU A 284 -5.82 20.92 6.38
N ASP A 285 -6.14 19.72 5.95
CA ASP A 285 -5.50 18.47 6.36
C ASP A 285 -4.43 18.13 5.30
N ALA A 286 -3.18 18.49 5.61
CA ALA A 286 -2.05 18.45 4.71
C ALA A 286 -1.34 17.09 4.79
N GLY A 287 -1.49 16.25 3.76
CA GLY A 287 -1.13 14.84 3.77
C GLY A 287 -2.17 14.04 4.54
N CYS A 288 -3.43 14.15 4.11
CA CYS A 288 -4.57 13.61 4.86
C CYS A 288 -4.60 12.08 4.92
N GLY A 289 -3.85 11.39 4.04
CA GLY A 289 -3.82 9.93 3.99
C GLY A 289 -5.23 9.36 3.85
N THR A 290 -5.57 8.39 4.69
CA THR A 290 -6.91 7.77 4.76
C THR A 290 -7.93 8.60 5.56
N GLY A 291 -7.57 9.81 6.02
CA GLY A 291 -8.48 10.73 6.70
C GLY A 291 -8.59 10.56 8.22
N LEU A 292 -7.60 9.97 8.88
CA LEU A 292 -7.62 9.76 10.33
C LEU A 292 -7.63 11.08 11.12
N CYS A 293 -6.87 12.08 10.69
CA CYS A 293 -6.91 13.43 11.27
C CYS A 293 -8.22 14.16 10.92
N GLY A 294 -8.71 13.97 9.70
CA GLY A 294 -9.92 14.62 9.22
C GLY A 294 -11.12 14.44 10.14
N ALA A 295 -11.35 13.22 10.62
CA ALA A 295 -12.42 12.92 11.57
C ALA A 295 -12.30 13.70 12.89
N LEU A 296 -11.07 13.94 13.37
CA LEU A 296 -10.80 14.67 14.62
C LEU A 296 -10.92 16.18 14.46
N VAL A 297 -10.61 16.72 13.27
CA VAL A 297 -10.66 18.18 13.02
C VAL A 297 -11.98 18.66 12.41
N ALA A 298 -12.79 17.74 11.87
CA ALA A 298 -14.11 18.05 11.30
C ALA A 298 -15.02 18.86 12.25
N PRO A 299 -15.07 18.62 13.59
CA PRO A 299 -15.89 19.42 14.51
C PRO A 299 -15.53 20.90 14.58
N PHE A 300 -14.30 21.27 14.20
CA PHE A 300 -13.83 22.66 14.15
C PHE A 300 -14.09 23.32 12.79
N ALA A 301 -14.28 22.51 11.73
CA ALA A 301 -14.26 22.96 10.36
C ALA A 301 -15.61 23.43 9.83
N ARG A 302 -15.66 24.67 9.33
CA ARG A 302 -16.68 25.11 8.37
C ARG A 302 -16.41 24.52 6.99
N ARG A 303 -15.14 24.43 6.62
CA ARG A 303 -14.65 23.84 5.38
C ARG A 303 -13.40 23.03 5.69
N LEU A 304 -13.40 21.75 5.38
CA LEU A 304 -12.28 20.85 5.54
C LEU A 304 -11.80 20.37 4.16
N ILE A 305 -10.57 20.68 3.82
CA ILE A 305 -9.91 20.25 2.59
C ILE A 305 -8.82 19.23 2.95
N GLY A 306 -8.86 18.04 2.35
CA GLY A 306 -7.80 17.05 2.44
C GLY A 306 -6.92 17.08 1.18
N VAL A 307 -5.61 17.07 1.36
CA VAL A 307 -4.64 17.01 0.25
C VAL A 307 -3.69 15.85 0.47
N ASP A 308 -3.50 15.02 -0.55
CA ASP A 308 -2.53 13.91 -0.55
C ASP A 308 -2.00 13.65 -1.97
N LEU A 309 -0.88 12.93 -2.09
CA LEU A 309 -0.31 12.50 -3.38
C LEU A 309 -0.88 11.18 -3.88
N SER A 310 -1.39 10.32 -2.98
CA SER A 310 -1.86 8.97 -3.27
C SER A 310 -3.36 8.95 -3.55
N ASP A 311 -3.74 8.51 -4.75
CA ASP A 311 -5.15 8.29 -5.10
C ASP A 311 -5.78 7.18 -4.26
N GLY A 312 -5.01 6.15 -3.91
CA GLY A 312 -5.45 5.07 -3.03
C GLY A 312 -5.80 5.58 -1.63
N MET A 313 -4.98 6.45 -1.05
CA MET A 313 -5.26 7.08 0.24
C MET A 313 -6.50 7.98 0.18
N LEU A 314 -6.61 8.81 -0.86
CA LEU A 314 -7.77 9.71 -1.04
C LEU A 314 -9.07 8.92 -1.24
N ALA A 315 -9.04 7.74 -1.84
CA ALA A 315 -10.22 6.87 -1.95
C ALA A 315 -10.74 6.49 -0.55
N HIS A 316 -9.87 6.03 0.35
CA HIS A 316 -10.25 5.70 1.74
C HIS A 316 -10.66 6.95 2.55
N ALA A 317 -10.01 8.11 2.33
CA ALA A 317 -10.42 9.36 2.97
C ALA A 317 -11.85 9.78 2.57
N ARG A 318 -12.25 9.49 1.33
CA ARG A 318 -13.62 9.76 0.82
C ARG A 318 -14.67 8.97 1.59
N ASP A 319 -14.36 7.73 2.00
CA ASP A 319 -15.27 6.87 2.77
C ASP A 319 -15.56 7.43 4.17
N LYS A 320 -14.67 8.27 4.71
CA LYS A 320 -14.90 8.95 6.02
C LYS A 320 -16.02 10.00 5.95
N ALA A 321 -16.38 10.50 4.76
CA ALA A 321 -17.46 11.46 4.51
C ALA A 321 -17.38 12.77 5.33
N VAL A 322 -16.17 13.20 5.72
CA VAL A 322 -15.95 14.42 6.54
C VAL A 322 -15.34 15.56 5.75
N TYR A 323 -14.76 15.30 4.58
CA TYR A 323 -14.11 16.31 3.76
C TYR A 323 -15.07 16.98 2.79
N HIS A 324 -14.96 18.32 2.68
CA HIS A 324 -15.66 19.11 1.65
C HIS A 324 -15.01 18.95 0.27
N ALA A 325 -13.69 18.77 0.23
CA ALA A 325 -12.95 18.41 -0.97
C ALA A 325 -11.71 17.56 -0.60
N LEU A 326 -11.39 16.62 -1.48
CA LEU A 326 -10.16 15.82 -1.46
C LEU A 326 -9.41 16.09 -2.76
N ILE A 327 -8.15 16.51 -2.64
CA ILE A 327 -7.37 17.03 -3.76
C ILE A 327 -6.06 16.26 -3.84
N ARG A 328 -5.78 15.70 -5.02
CA ARG A 328 -4.48 15.13 -5.33
C ARG A 328 -3.53 16.23 -5.75
N ALA A 329 -2.57 16.58 -4.89
CA ALA A 329 -1.58 17.61 -5.17
C ALA A 329 -0.33 17.46 -4.30
N GLU A 330 0.78 18.05 -4.75
CA GLU A 330 1.97 18.26 -3.93
C GLU A 330 1.70 19.38 -2.91
N LEU A 331 2.07 19.15 -1.65
CA LEU A 331 1.67 20.03 -0.54
C LEU A 331 2.24 21.43 -0.62
N THR A 332 3.51 21.56 -1.02
CA THR A 332 4.16 22.87 -1.10
C THR A 332 3.54 23.73 -2.19
N GLU A 333 3.22 23.10 -3.34
CA GLU A 333 2.54 23.76 -4.47
C GLU A 333 1.12 24.16 -4.08
N TYR A 334 0.36 23.22 -3.50
CA TYR A 334 -1.01 23.47 -3.11
C TYR A 334 -1.13 24.58 -2.06
N ALA A 335 -0.37 24.47 -0.97
CA ALA A 335 -0.39 25.49 0.08
C ALA A 335 0.12 26.84 -0.43
N GLY A 336 1.17 26.83 -1.27
CA GLY A 336 1.72 28.03 -1.88
C GLY A 336 0.79 28.79 -2.83
N ALA A 337 -0.18 28.08 -3.43
CA ALA A 337 -1.20 28.68 -4.31
C ALA A 337 -2.43 29.23 -3.56
N ASN A 338 -2.58 28.95 -2.26
CA ASN A 338 -3.77 29.29 -1.47
C ASN A 338 -3.46 30.31 -0.35
N ASN A 339 -3.16 31.56 -0.73
CA ASN A 339 -2.79 32.60 0.23
C ASN A 339 -3.95 32.96 1.18
N ASP A 340 -3.64 33.09 2.50
CA ASP A 340 -4.59 33.47 3.57
C ASP A 340 -5.94 32.72 3.47
N ALA A 341 -5.89 31.42 3.11
CA ALA A 341 -7.05 30.60 2.84
C ALA A 341 -7.53 29.79 4.05
N PHE A 342 -6.65 29.54 5.03
CA PHE A 342 -6.92 28.64 6.14
C PHE A 342 -6.71 29.28 7.50
N ASP A 343 -7.60 28.93 8.44
CA ASP A 343 -7.49 29.28 9.85
C ASP A 343 -6.69 28.23 10.63
N LEU A 344 -6.69 26.99 10.12
CA LEU A 344 -5.97 25.85 10.70
C LEU A 344 -5.37 24.99 9.60
N ILE A 345 -4.09 24.64 9.75
CA ILE A 345 -3.43 23.60 8.94
C ILE A 345 -2.97 22.51 9.89
N VAL A 346 -3.37 21.28 9.63
CA VAL A 346 -2.87 20.09 10.35
C VAL A 346 -2.09 19.19 9.41
N SER A 347 -1.05 18.51 9.93
CA SER A 347 -0.24 17.57 9.15
C SER A 347 0.35 16.50 10.07
N ALA A 348 -0.23 15.30 10.08
CA ALA A 348 0.21 14.20 10.92
C ALA A 348 1.05 13.20 10.10
N ASP A 349 2.27 12.93 10.54
CA ASP A 349 3.21 11.96 9.97
C ASP A 349 3.49 12.12 8.44
N THR A 350 3.31 13.33 7.93
CA THR A 350 3.51 13.66 6.51
C THR A 350 4.83 14.38 6.29
N LEU A 351 5.19 15.32 7.17
CA LEU A 351 6.40 16.11 7.03
C LEU A 351 7.68 15.30 7.29
N VAL A 352 7.56 14.06 7.73
CA VAL A 352 8.65 13.07 7.80
C VAL A 352 9.22 12.67 6.43
N TYR A 353 8.56 13.06 5.33
CA TYR A 353 9.06 12.91 3.95
C TYR A 353 9.78 14.16 3.42
N PHE A 354 9.92 15.19 4.25
CA PHE A 354 10.68 16.41 3.98
C PHE A 354 11.90 16.46 4.91
N GLY A 355 13.09 16.53 4.36
CA GLY A 355 14.31 16.81 5.12
C GLY A 355 14.40 18.31 5.42
N GLU A 356 14.50 19.13 4.37
CA GLU A 356 14.46 20.57 4.50
C GLU A 356 13.02 21.08 4.58
N LEU A 357 12.64 21.63 5.72
CA LEU A 357 11.27 22.11 5.98
C LEU A 357 11.04 23.56 5.53
N LYS A 358 12.08 24.31 5.09
CA LYS A 358 11.98 25.74 4.77
C LYS A 358 10.90 26.03 3.73
N GLY A 359 10.87 25.27 2.63
CA GLY A 359 9.93 25.48 1.54
C GLY A 359 8.47 25.27 1.94
N ILE A 360 8.19 24.14 2.60
CA ILE A 360 6.83 23.80 3.03
C ILE A 360 6.33 24.71 4.15
N VAL A 361 7.19 25.10 5.12
CA VAL A 361 6.83 26.05 6.17
C VAL A 361 6.51 27.41 5.58
N ALA A 362 7.28 27.91 4.61
CA ALA A 362 6.99 29.16 3.93
C ALA A 362 5.65 29.11 3.17
N ALA A 363 5.32 27.97 2.55
CA ALA A 363 4.03 27.76 1.90
C ALA A 363 2.88 27.76 2.90
N PHE A 364 3.01 27.08 4.04
CA PHE A 364 2.01 27.08 5.11
C PHE A 364 1.81 28.46 5.72
N VAL A 365 2.88 29.24 5.95
CA VAL A 365 2.77 30.61 6.45
C VAL A 365 1.97 31.49 5.49
N ARG A 366 2.18 31.35 4.17
CA ARG A 366 1.36 32.08 3.18
C ARG A 366 -0.10 31.64 3.19
N ALA A 367 -0.35 30.34 3.32
CA ALA A 367 -1.69 29.77 3.31
C ALA A 367 -2.51 30.09 4.56
N LEU A 368 -1.85 30.31 5.71
CA LEU A 368 -2.48 30.66 6.97
C LEU A 368 -2.93 32.12 6.99
N ARG A 369 -4.14 32.37 7.49
CA ARG A 369 -4.63 33.69 7.89
C ARG A 369 -3.88 34.23 9.11
N PRO A 370 -3.87 35.54 9.36
CA PRO A 370 -3.44 36.07 10.64
C PRO A 370 -4.20 35.41 11.81
N ARG A 371 -3.50 35.04 12.89
CA ARG A 371 -3.97 34.20 14.01
C ARG A 371 -4.24 32.74 13.64
N GLY A 372 -3.93 32.30 12.41
CA GLY A 372 -4.05 30.90 12.01
C GLY A 372 -3.04 30.01 12.72
N LEU A 373 -3.42 28.76 12.91
CA LEU A 373 -2.61 27.75 13.58
C LEU A 373 -2.10 26.71 12.59
N LEU A 374 -0.83 26.34 12.74
CA LEU A 374 -0.18 25.20 12.12
C LEU A 374 0.09 24.16 13.20
N VAL A 375 -0.43 22.93 13.03
CA VAL A 375 -0.17 21.80 13.94
C VAL A 375 0.33 20.62 13.15
N PHE A 376 1.50 20.07 13.50
CA PHE A 376 2.07 18.95 12.79
C PHE A 376 2.94 18.05 13.67
N THR A 377 3.26 16.86 13.18
CA THR A 377 4.18 15.93 13.83
C THR A 377 5.41 15.68 12.96
N LEU A 378 6.53 15.40 13.62
CA LEU A 378 7.82 15.00 13.01
C LEU A 378 8.44 13.87 13.82
N GLU A 379 9.24 13.01 13.18
CA GLU A 379 10.14 12.14 13.94
C GLU A 379 11.28 12.99 14.53
N HIS A 380 11.63 12.74 15.79
CA HIS A 380 12.66 13.48 16.52
C HIS A 380 14.03 12.84 16.33
N ALA A 381 15.01 13.62 15.92
CA ALA A 381 16.41 13.20 15.85
C ALA A 381 17.05 13.28 17.25
N VAL A 382 16.87 12.22 18.06
CA VAL A 382 17.43 12.16 19.42
C VAL A 382 18.94 11.88 19.39
N GLY A 383 19.71 12.56 20.21
CA GLY A 383 21.04 12.11 20.68
C GLY A 383 22.28 12.49 19.86
N ASN A 384 22.17 13.25 18.77
CA ASN A 384 23.32 13.51 17.88
C ASN A 384 23.65 14.99 17.64
N GLY A 385 23.76 15.81 18.68
CA GLY A 385 24.15 17.21 18.53
C GLY A 385 23.11 18.06 17.79
N ASP A 386 23.51 19.24 17.34
CA ASP A 386 22.63 20.20 16.64
C ASP A 386 22.49 19.86 15.15
N VAL A 387 21.89 18.67 14.85
CA VAL A 387 21.60 18.23 13.48
C VAL A 387 20.26 18.78 13.05
N ASP A 388 20.21 19.49 11.93
CA ASP A 388 18.96 20.03 11.41
C ASP A 388 17.96 18.91 11.05
N TYR A 389 18.39 17.96 10.22
CA TYR A 389 17.61 16.77 9.88
C TYR A 389 18.51 15.63 9.40
N ARG A 390 17.97 14.41 9.41
CA ARG A 390 18.63 13.20 8.92
C ARG A 390 17.63 12.29 8.21
N LEU A 391 18.03 11.77 7.05
CA LEU A 391 17.32 10.66 6.40
C LEU A 391 17.69 9.36 7.12
N GLN A 392 16.70 8.68 7.67
CA GLN A 392 16.85 7.42 8.39
C GLN A 392 16.82 6.23 7.44
N PRO A 393 17.42 5.09 7.78
CA PRO A 393 17.45 3.90 6.92
C PRO A 393 16.07 3.34 6.52
N HIS A 394 15.03 3.67 7.28
CA HIS A 394 13.65 3.32 6.93
C HIS A 394 12.99 4.28 5.91
N GLY A 395 13.74 5.28 5.40
CA GLY A 395 13.30 6.17 4.33
C GLY A 395 12.55 7.43 4.79
N ARG A 396 12.38 7.68 6.10
CA ARG A 396 11.80 8.91 6.63
C ARG A 396 12.87 9.81 7.22
N TYR A 397 12.57 11.11 7.29
CA TYR A 397 13.44 12.10 7.91
C TYR A 397 13.07 12.30 9.37
N SER A 398 14.08 12.37 10.23
CA SER A 398 13.97 12.87 11.59
C SER A 398 14.58 14.26 11.70
N HIS A 399 14.06 15.10 12.61
CA HIS A 399 14.44 16.51 12.73
C HIS A 399 14.89 16.86 14.14
N GLY A 400 15.88 17.74 14.22
CA GLY A 400 16.33 18.32 15.49
C GLY A 400 15.32 19.35 16.02
N ARG A 401 14.99 19.29 17.31
CA ARG A 401 14.08 20.26 17.95
C ARG A 401 14.53 21.70 17.74
N GLY A 402 15.83 21.97 17.94
CA GLY A 402 16.40 23.32 17.78
C GLY A 402 16.26 23.85 16.35
N TYR A 403 16.43 23.00 15.34
CA TYR A 403 16.21 23.36 13.95
C TYR A 403 14.76 23.77 13.70
N VAL A 404 13.79 22.97 14.14
CA VAL A 404 12.36 23.24 13.96
C VAL A 404 11.98 24.56 14.64
N GLU A 405 12.45 24.81 15.87
CA GLU A 405 12.18 26.03 16.60
C GLU A 405 12.77 27.27 15.92
N ARG A 406 14.03 27.23 15.51
CA ARG A 406 14.69 28.30 14.76
C ARG A 406 13.97 28.61 13.46
N LEU A 407 13.61 27.58 12.70
CA LEU A 407 12.94 27.72 11.42
C LEU A 407 11.58 28.38 11.55
N LEU A 408 10.72 27.91 12.46
CA LEU A 408 9.38 28.47 12.66
C LEU A 408 9.44 29.92 13.16
N THR A 409 10.35 30.20 14.09
CA THR A 409 10.58 31.56 14.61
C THR A 409 11.05 32.51 13.50
N SER A 410 12.01 32.07 12.67
CA SER A 410 12.49 32.87 11.52
C SER A 410 11.42 33.09 10.46
N ALA A 411 10.48 32.14 10.32
CA ALA A 411 9.30 32.28 9.46
C ALA A 411 8.20 33.19 10.05
N GLY A 412 8.41 33.77 11.22
CA GLY A 412 7.47 34.69 11.89
C GLY A 412 6.36 34.01 12.66
N LEU A 413 6.48 32.71 12.91
CA LEU A 413 5.53 31.95 13.72
C LEU A 413 5.95 31.92 15.20
N ARG A 414 4.99 31.64 16.08
CA ARG A 414 5.22 31.41 17.52
C ARG A 414 5.09 29.92 17.81
N PRO A 415 6.19 29.15 17.87
CA PRO A 415 6.13 27.72 18.08
C PRO A 415 5.94 27.33 19.54
N LYS A 416 5.18 26.23 19.78
CA LYS A 416 5.18 25.40 20.97
C LYS A 416 5.49 23.97 20.53
N ILE A 417 6.57 23.38 21.06
CA ILE A 417 7.05 22.05 20.68
C ILE A 417 7.02 21.14 21.90
N VAL A 418 6.36 20.00 21.76
CA VAL A 418 6.27 18.96 22.79
C VAL A 418 6.87 17.68 22.23
N GLU A 419 7.68 16.99 23.02
CA GLU A 419 8.20 15.66 22.70
C GLU A 419 7.16 14.60 23.09
N ALA A 420 6.91 13.63 22.23
CA ALA A 420 5.99 12.55 22.46
C ALA A 420 6.36 11.30 21.66
N GLU A 421 5.84 10.16 22.06
CA GLU A 421 5.93 8.92 21.27
C GLU A 421 4.84 8.95 20.20
N LEU A 422 5.22 8.80 18.92
CA LEU A 422 4.27 8.81 17.81
C LEU A 422 3.63 7.44 17.57
N ARG A 423 4.41 6.38 17.73
CA ARG A 423 4.01 4.99 17.49
C ARG A 423 5.08 4.03 18.00
N MET A 424 4.77 2.74 17.97
CA MET A 424 5.72 1.66 18.22
C MET A 424 6.21 1.06 16.90
N GLU A 425 7.51 0.94 16.69
CA GLU A 425 8.11 0.23 15.55
C GLU A 425 9.18 -0.73 16.05
N ALA A 426 9.16 -1.97 15.55
CA ALA A 426 10.10 -3.03 15.94
C ALA A 426 10.29 -3.18 17.47
N GLY A 427 9.21 -3.01 18.23
CA GLY A 427 9.22 -3.13 19.69
C GLY A 427 9.78 -1.91 20.46
N ALA A 428 10.15 -0.84 19.76
CA ALA A 428 10.64 0.40 20.35
C ALA A 428 9.71 1.60 20.03
N PRO A 429 9.60 2.58 20.95
CA PRO A 429 8.86 3.80 20.67
C PRO A 429 9.61 4.68 19.66
N VAL A 430 8.89 5.22 18.70
CA VAL A 430 9.39 6.23 17.77
C VAL A 430 9.24 7.61 18.41
N PRO A 431 10.35 8.27 18.80
CA PRO A 431 10.29 9.60 19.40
C PRO A 431 9.87 10.63 18.35
N GLY A 432 9.01 11.56 18.74
CA GLY A 432 8.49 12.58 17.88
C GLY A 432 8.45 13.97 18.49
N LEU A 433 8.30 14.95 17.63
CA LEU A 433 7.98 16.33 17.96
C LEU A 433 6.55 16.61 17.54
N VAL A 434 5.73 17.04 18.47
CA VAL A 434 4.38 17.58 18.21
C VAL A 434 4.47 19.08 18.27
N VAL A 435 4.19 19.73 17.18
CA VAL A 435 4.45 21.16 16.99
C VAL A 435 3.13 21.88 16.76
N ARG A 436 2.91 22.95 17.52
CA ARG A 436 1.90 23.96 17.27
C ARG A 436 2.59 25.30 17.03
N ALA A 437 2.24 26.00 15.97
CA ALA A 437 2.79 27.31 15.67
C ALA A 437 1.68 28.29 15.27
N GLU A 438 1.64 29.47 15.86
CA GLU A 438 0.65 30.51 15.59
C GLU A 438 1.24 31.60 14.69
N LYS A 439 0.49 32.02 13.65
CA LYS A 439 0.81 33.18 12.83
C LYS A 439 0.29 34.45 13.52
N PRO A 440 1.17 35.36 14.03
CA PRO A 440 0.70 36.58 14.72
C PRO A 440 -0.03 37.54 13.77
N VAL A 441 -0.80 38.46 14.32
CA VAL A 441 -1.57 39.46 13.54
C VAL A 441 -0.66 40.39 12.73
N SER A 442 0.55 40.66 13.22
CA SER A 442 1.57 41.53 12.58
C SER A 442 2.78 40.74 12.12
N ALA A 443 2.60 39.70 11.32
CA ALA A 443 3.73 39.07 10.67
C ALA A 443 4.34 40.04 9.65
N LYS A 444 5.60 40.44 9.84
CA LYS A 444 6.35 41.16 8.79
C LYS A 444 6.33 40.30 7.50
N PRO A 445 6.14 40.93 6.33
CA PRO A 445 6.25 40.16 5.09
C PRO A 445 7.60 39.44 5.09
N VAL A 446 7.55 38.14 4.76
CA VAL A 446 8.78 37.33 4.62
C VAL A 446 9.60 38.00 3.51
N SER A 447 10.66 38.74 3.90
CA SER A 447 11.64 39.22 2.93
C SER A 447 12.21 37.99 2.23
N ALA A 448 12.21 38.01 0.91
CA ALA A 448 12.74 36.94 0.09
C ALA A 448 14.07 36.47 0.66
N LEU A 449 14.06 35.29 1.24
CA LEU A 449 15.28 34.60 1.64
C LEU A 449 15.88 34.07 0.35
N GLY A 450 16.85 34.85 -0.19
CA GLY A 450 17.66 34.50 -1.34
C GLY A 450 18.45 33.20 -1.17
#